data_e94a7c52dfa309f1cfbfce7e627be999
#
_entry.id   e94a7c52dfa309f1cfbfce7e627be999
#
_cell.length_a   1.000
_cell.length_b   1.000
_cell.length_c   1.000
_cell.angle_alpha   90.00
_cell.angle_beta   90.00
_cell.angle_gamma   90.00
#
_symmetry.space_group_name_H-M   'P 1'
#
loop_
_entity.id
_entity.type
_entity.pdbx_description
1 polymer ?
#
loop_
_entity_poly.entity_id
_entity_poly.type
_entity_poly.pdbx_seq_one_letter_code
_entity_poly.pdbx_strand_id
1 'polypeptide(L)'
;MRVTLSFATTSDGFLDDTSTQRLVISTPEDWAAVGRLRARCDAIFVGAETLRRDNPALIPHDESVRARRTTNGLRPDWTKVTLTASGRLDPSLRFFTEGDAERYVFSPEDIPALLNVATVISADGPLTARFIVTELEKRGVGHLLVEGGAHVLRMFLDERMADEVRMAVNPALTLGDAGYARFDFRPAADVACDRENLGGMQVSNWVLHPETSNEDRQWLRVAIDASRQSPPCATAYRVGAVVVTCRGEGFTGNTHDTSSTHHAEQEAVIKALAAGADLRGGAIYSSMEPCSCRASEPESCTQLIIRHGFARAVFALYEPDRFVECRGA
;
A
#
# COMPACT_ATOMS: atom_id res chain seq x y z
N MET A 1 -7.76 -1.46 -3.71
CA MET A 1 -7.94 -1.39 -2.23
C MET A 1 -7.01 -0.31 -1.67
N ARG A 2 -7.43 0.46 -0.67
CA ARG A 2 -6.57 1.39 0.07
C ARG A 2 -5.89 0.65 1.21
N VAL A 3 -4.59 0.90 1.42
CA VAL A 3 -3.82 0.30 2.51
C VAL A 3 -3.22 1.41 3.37
N THR A 4 -3.57 1.43 4.65
CA THR A 4 -3.02 2.36 5.63
C THR A 4 -2.20 1.58 6.65
N LEU A 5 -0.92 1.92 6.82
CA LEU A 5 -0.12 1.43 7.94
C LEU A 5 -0.30 2.35 9.15
N SER A 6 -0.49 1.79 10.35
CA SER A 6 -0.57 2.58 11.58
C SER A 6 0.18 1.90 12.70
N PHE A 7 1.16 2.60 13.27
CA PHE A 7 1.98 2.07 14.36
C PHE A 7 2.48 3.18 15.29
N ALA A 8 2.84 2.78 16.49
CA ALA A 8 3.47 3.65 17.47
C ALA A 8 4.89 3.19 17.77
N THR A 9 5.80 4.12 18.01
CA THR A 9 7.19 3.85 18.40
C THR A 9 7.59 4.63 19.64
N THR A 10 8.62 4.15 20.31
CA THR A 10 9.38 4.92 21.31
C THR A 10 10.19 6.02 20.63
N SER A 11 10.77 6.93 21.40
CA SER A 11 11.62 8.02 20.90
C SER A 11 12.85 7.54 20.14
N ASP A 12 13.34 6.34 20.47
CA ASP A 12 14.47 5.66 19.85
C ASP A 12 14.06 4.60 18.80
N GLY A 13 12.77 4.58 18.39
CA GLY A 13 12.28 3.87 17.22
C GLY A 13 11.93 2.40 17.44
N PHE A 14 11.64 1.97 18.67
CA PHE A 14 11.21 0.60 18.94
C PHE A 14 9.68 0.48 18.96
N LEU A 15 9.18 -0.63 18.42
CA LEU A 15 7.76 -1.00 18.44
C LEU A 15 7.37 -1.80 19.68
N ASP A 16 8.35 -2.40 20.36
CA ASP A 16 8.14 -3.27 21.51
C ASP A 16 9.43 -3.38 22.34
N ASP A 17 9.36 -4.03 23.50
CA ASP A 17 10.49 -4.33 24.36
C ASP A 17 10.76 -5.85 24.48
N THR A 18 11.81 -6.22 25.21
CA THR A 18 12.18 -7.61 25.46
C THR A 18 11.41 -8.25 26.61
N SER A 19 10.51 -7.52 27.28
CA SER A 19 9.73 -8.05 28.40
C SER A 19 8.64 -9.02 27.93
N THR A 20 8.07 -9.77 28.87
CA THR A 20 6.92 -10.65 28.61
C THR A 20 5.58 -9.93 28.77
N GLN A 21 5.59 -8.71 29.24
CA GLN A 21 4.38 -7.89 29.39
C GLN A 21 4.21 -7.00 28.16
N ARG A 22 2.96 -6.76 27.81
CA ARG A 22 2.64 -5.85 26.70
C ARG A 22 3.16 -4.44 27.00
N LEU A 23 3.98 -3.91 26.11
CA LEU A 23 4.40 -2.52 26.16
C LEU A 23 3.27 -1.61 25.68
N VAL A 24 2.94 -0.58 26.46
CA VAL A 24 1.97 0.45 26.07
C VAL A 24 2.73 1.71 25.68
N ILE A 25 2.83 1.96 24.38
CA ILE A 25 3.53 3.14 23.82
C ILE A 25 2.54 4.32 23.68
N SER A 26 1.33 4.03 23.21
CA SER A 26 0.31 5.03 22.87
C SER A 26 -0.36 5.62 24.09
N THR A 27 -0.63 6.92 24.06
CA THR A 27 -1.48 7.62 25.03
C THR A 27 -2.97 7.33 24.78
N PRO A 28 -3.87 7.67 25.74
CA PRO A 28 -5.31 7.53 25.53
C PRO A 28 -5.84 8.30 24.32
N GLU A 29 -5.30 9.48 24.04
CA GLU A 29 -5.67 10.32 22.90
C GLU A 29 -5.25 9.69 21.58
N ASP A 30 -4.07 9.07 21.53
CA ASP A 30 -3.60 8.32 20.39
C ASP A 30 -4.46 7.08 20.16
N TRP A 31 -4.80 6.32 21.21
CA TRP A 31 -5.73 5.20 21.14
C TRP A 31 -7.10 5.60 20.59
N ALA A 32 -7.61 6.77 21.02
CA ALA A 32 -8.87 7.29 20.49
C ALA A 32 -8.76 7.61 18.99
N ALA A 33 -7.63 8.15 18.54
CA ALA A 33 -7.39 8.42 17.12
C ALA A 33 -7.30 7.13 16.30
N VAL A 34 -6.58 6.11 16.80
CA VAL A 34 -6.53 4.77 16.19
C VAL A 34 -7.93 4.14 16.14
N GLY A 35 -8.73 4.28 17.20
CA GLY A 35 -10.12 3.83 17.21
C GLY A 35 -10.98 4.47 16.10
N ARG A 36 -10.80 5.78 15.86
CA ARG A 36 -11.48 6.47 14.74
C ARG A 36 -10.98 5.99 13.37
N LEU A 37 -9.69 5.67 13.24
CA LEU A 37 -9.13 5.11 12.02
C LEU A 37 -9.69 3.71 11.74
N ARG A 38 -9.68 2.80 12.72
CA ARG A 38 -10.26 1.47 12.65
C ARG A 38 -11.73 1.50 12.22
N ALA A 39 -12.50 2.47 12.74
CA ALA A 39 -13.93 2.61 12.44
C ALA A 39 -14.22 2.87 10.94
N ARG A 40 -13.23 3.33 10.16
CA ARG A 40 -13.36 3.63 8.73
C ARG A 40 -12.84 2.52 7.82
N CYS A 41 -12.18 1.51 8.38
CA CYS A 41 -11.55 0.44 7.60
C CYS A 41 -12.45 -0.79 7.50
N ASP A 42 -12.38 -1.53 6.40
CA ASP A 42 -13.10 -2.80 6.22
C ASP A 42 -12.44 -3.92 6.99
N ALA A 43 -11.10 -3.92 7.01
CA ALA A 43 -10.32 -4.97 7.64
C ALA A 43 -9.14 -4.40 8.45
N ILE A 44 -8.75 -5.14 9.50
CA ILE A 44 -7.55 -4.85 10.31
C ILE A 44 -6.60 -6.05 10.23
N PHE A 45 -5.34 -5.76 9.90
CA PHE A 45 -4.27 -6.73 9.79
C PHE A 45 -3.26 -6.57 10.92
N VAL A 46 -2.99 -7.66 11.65
CA VAL A 46 -1.92 -7.75 12.65
C VAL A 46 -1.08 -9.01 12.41
N GLY A 47 0.22 -8.95 12.69
CA GLY A 47 1.11 -10.10 12.57
C GLY A 47 0.85 -11.18 13.64
N ALA A 48 1.22 -12.43 13.37
CA ALA A 48 1.03 -13.54 14.29
C ALA A 48 1.80 -13.34 15.62
N GLU A 49 2.95 -12.68 15.61
CA GLU A 49 3.67 -12.36 16.85
C GLU A 49 2.88 -11.41 17.74
N THR A 50 2.25 -10.39 17.17
CA THR A 50 1.34 -9.49 17.88
C THR A 50 0.16 -10.26 18.48
N LEU A 51 -0.40 -11.25 17.76
CA LEU A 51 -1.45 -12.10 18.30
C LEU A 51 -0.97 -12.92 19.51
N ARG A 52 0.24 -13.48 19.43
CA ARG A 52 0.81 -14.30 20.53
C ARG A 52 1.14 -13.48 21.77
N ARG A 53 1.67 -12.27 21.59
CA ARG A 53 2.09 -11.40 22.71
C ARG A 53 0.95 -10.65 23.36
N ASP A 54 0.10 -10.01 22.54
CA ASP A 54 -0.90 -9.06 23.01
C ASP A 54 -2.29 -9.68 23.16
N ASN A 55 -2.53 -10.84 22.52
CA ASN A 55 -3.83 -11.52 22.47
C ASN A 55 -5.00 -10.54 22.22
N PRO A 56 -4.96 -9.69 21.18
CA PRO A 56 -5.99 -8.68 20.95
C PRO A 56 -7.27 -9.31 20.41
N ALA A 57 -8.42 -8.84 20.91
CA ALA A 57 -9.73 -9.26 20.38
C ALA A 57 -10.02 -8.67 18.99
N LEU A 58 -9.46 -7.50 18.68
CA LEU A 58 -9.72 -6.72 17.46
C LEU A 58 -11.22 -6.59 17.16
N ILE A 59 -11.97 -6.07 18.11
CA ILE A 59 -13.40 -5.78 17.99
C ILE A 59 -13.65 -4.29 18.27
N PRO A 60 -14.75 -3.70 17.76
CA PRO A 60 -15.20 -2.38 18.19
C PRO A 60 -15.45 -2.34 19.70
N HIS A 61 -15.00 -1.30 20.38
CA HIS A 61 -15.10 -1.22 21.83
C HIS A 61 -16.50 -0.92 22.34
N ASP A 62 -17.35 -0.30 21.51
CA ASP A 62 -18.71 0.04 21.88
C ASP A 62 -19.68 -0.06 20.69
N GLU A 63 -20.97 -0.12 21.00
CA GLU A 63 -22.05 -0.24 20.03
C GLU A 63 -22.20 1.00 19.14
N SER A 64 -21.77 2.18 19.60
CA SER A 64 -21.85 3.40 18.81
C SER A 64 -20.89 3.35 17.60
N VAL A 65 -19.75 2.66 17.73
CA VAL A 65 -18.80 2.43 16.63
C VAL A 65 -19.47 1.49 15.60
N ARG A 66 -20.12 0.40 16.04
CA ARG A 66 -20.83 -0.52 15.15
C ARG A 66 -21.96 0.17 14.39
N ALA A 67 -22.78 0.95 15.10
CA ALA A 67 -23.87 1.71 14.51
C ALA A 67 -23.37 2.70 13.46
N ARG A 68 -22.29 3.42 13.75
CA ARG A 68 -21.67 4.37 12.80
C ARG A 68 -21.12 3.67 11.56
N ARG A 69 -20.45 2.52 11.73
CA ARG A 69 -19.96 1.72 10.62
C ARG A 69 -21.10 1.29 9.71
N THR A 70 -22.19 0.77 10.29
CA THR A 70 -23.38 0.35 9.53
C THR A 70 -24.03 1.54 8.80
N THR A 71 -24.14 2.70 9.44
CA THR A 71 -24.64 3.93 8.78
C THR A 71 -23.77 4.35 7.58
N ASN A 72 -22.47 4.09 7.64
CA ASN A 72 -21.53 4.37 6.55
C ASN A 72 -21.44 3.23 5.51
N GLY A 73 -22.32 2.23 5.55
CA GLY A 73 -22.34 1.10 4.62
C GLY A 73 -21.27 0.04 4.87
N LEU A 74 -20.59 0.08 6.01
CA LEU A 74 -19.61 -0.93 6.43
C LEU A 74 -20.27 -2.02 7.28
N ARG A 75 -19.64 -3.20 7.36
CA ARG A 75 -20.05 -4.23 8.33
C ARG A 75 -19.89 -3.71 9.77
N PRO A 76 -20.74 -4.14 10.73
CA PRO A 76 -20.64 -3.71 12.13
C PRO A 76 -19.23 -3.93 12.71
N ASP A 77 -18.70 -5.13 12.53
CA ASP A 77 -17.34 -5.47 12.89
C ASP A 77 -16.44 -5.47 11.63
N TRP A 78 -15.18 -5.07 11.78
CA TRP A 78 -14.18 -5.18 10.72
C TRP A 78 -13.68 -6.61 10.56
N THR A 79 -13.36 -7.02 9.36
CA THR A 79 -12.69 -8.28 9.07
C THR A 79 -11.31 -8.33 9.76
N LYS A 80 -11.00 -9.46 10.40
CA LYS A 80 -9.73 -9.67 11.09
C LYS A 80 -8.77 -10.43 10.19
N VAL A 81 -7.56 -9.91 10.03
CA VAL A 81 -6.55 -10.50 9.13
C VAL A 81 -5.25 -10.72 9.89
N THR A 82 -4.63 -11.86 9.67
CA THR A 82 -3.28 -12.16 10.16
C THR A 82 -2.50 -12.99 9.15
N LEU A 83 -1.20 -13.05 9.38
CA LEU A 83 -0.31 -13.92 8.60
C LEU A 83 0.60 -14.70 9.55
N THR A 84 0.89 -15.95 9.23
CA THR A 84 1.84 -16.81 9.96
C THR A 84 2.70 -17.61 8.98
N ALA A 85 4.02 -17.52 9.13
CA ALA A 85 4.95 -18.35 8.35
C ALA A 85 5.11 -19.77 8.92
N SER A 86 4.81 -19.96 10.21
CA SER A 86 5.03 -21.24 10.91
C SER A 86 3.76 -22.05 11.15
N GLY A 87 2.58 -21.53 10.80
CA GLY A 87 1.29 -22.15 11.11
C GLY A 87 0.94 -22.20 12.61
N ARG A 88 1.80 -21.71 13.50
CA ARG A 88 1.62 -21.81 14.95
C ARG A 88 0.73 -20.68 15.48
N LEU A 89 -0.56 -20.91 15.43
CA LEU A 89 -1.57 -20.04 16.02
C LEU A 89 -2.51 -20.88 16.88
N ASP A 90 -2.73 -20.44 18.11
CA ASP A 90 -3.66 -21.08 19.03
C ASP A 90 -5.10 -20.63 18.71
N PRO A 91 -6.02 -21.55 18.38
CA PRO A 91 -7.41 -21.22 18.10
C PRO A 91 -8.17 -20.62 19.31
N SER A 92 -7.63 -20.71 20.52
CA SER A 92 -8.21 -20.12 21.73
C SER A 92 -7.92 -18.61 21.88
N LEU A 93 -7.03 -18.03 21.04
CA LEU A 93 -6.76 -16.60 21.10
C LEU A 93 -8.03 -15.76 20.88
N ARG A 94 -8.12 -14.64 21.58
CA ARG A 94 -9.25 -13.70 21.48
C ARG A 94 -9.55 -13.24 20.05
N PHE A 95 -8.54 -13.19 19.22
CA PHE A 95 -8.69 -12.94 17.78
C PHE A 95 -9.69 -13.91 17.13
N PHE A 96 -9.63 -15.20 17.50
CA PHE A 96 -10.49 -16.25 16.93
C PHE A 96 -11.80 -16.43 17.68
N THR A 97 -11.84 -16.13 18.98
CA THR A 97 -12.97 -16.47 19.86
C THR A 97 -13.93 -15.31 20.10
N GLU A 98 -13.51 -14.06 19.91
CA GLU A 98 -14.35 -12.90 20.19
C GLU A 98 -14.87 -12.22 18.92
N GLY A 99 -16.13 -11.76 18.96
CA GLY A 99 -16.84 -11.07 17.86
C GLY A 99 -17.22 -12.00 16.71
N ASP A 100 -18.11 -11.50 15.82
CA ASP A 100 -18.68 -12.25 14.70
C ASP A 100 -18.06 -11.93 13.34
N ALA A 101 -16.94 -11.21 13.33
CA ALA A 101 -16.24 -10.82 12.12
C ALA A 101 -15.64 -12.02 11.36
N GLU A 102 -15.55 -11.89 10.05
CA GLU A 102 -14.74 -12.80 9.23
C GLU A 102 -13.27 -12.74 9.67
N ARG A 103 -12.61 -13.88 9.62
CA ARG A 103 -11.21 -14.04 10.02
C ARG A 103 -10.44 -14.72 8.91
N TYR A 104 -9.41 -14.05 8.40
CA TYR A 104 -8.52 -14.56 7.37
C TYR A 104 -7.11 -14.76 7.93
N VAL A 105 -6.56 -15.96 7.70
CA VAL A 105 -5.21 -16.32 8.10
C VAL A 105 -4.42 -16.67 6.84
N PHE A 106 -3.44 -15.86 6.52
CA PHE A 106 -2.51 -16.16 5.43
C PHE A 106 -1.38 -17.04 5.95
N SER A 107 -1.14 -18.18 5.29
CA SER A 107 -0.14 -19.17 5.68
C SER A 107 0.43 -19.85 4.43
N PRO A 108 1.70 -20.30 4.43
CA PRO A 108 2.23 -21.13 3.34
C PRO A 108 1.48 -22.45 3.17
N GLU A 109 0.90 -22.98 4.25
CA GLU A 109 0.23 -24.28 4.29
C GLU A 109 -1.10 -24.17 5.05
N ASP A 110 -1.98 -25.13 4.85
CA ASP A 110 -3.21 -25.26 5.61
C ASP A 110 -2.93 -25.47 7.09
N ILE A 111 -3.81 -24.91 7.93
CA ILE A 111 -3.73 -25.04 9.39
C ILE A 111 -5.01 -25.74 9.90
N PRO A 112 -5.04 -27.08 10.00
CA PRO A 112 -6.23 -27.83 10.40
C PRO A 112 -6.85 -27.36 11.73
N ALA A 113 -6.03 -26.90 12.67
CA ALA A 113 -6.49 -26.39 13.96
C ALA A 113 -7.38 -25.14 13.86
N LEU A 114 -7.30 -24.39 12.76
CA LEU A 114 -8.08 -23.17 12.55
C LEU A 114 -9.34 -23.36 11.69
N LEU A 115 -9.59 -24.55 11.17
CA LEU A 115 -10.64 -24.85 10.19
C LEU A 115 -12.04 -24.34 10.60
N ASN A 116 -12.36 -24.39 11.90
CA ASN A 116 -13.68 -24.00 12.43
C ASN A 116 -13.74 -22.54 12.92
N VAL A 117 -12.62 -21.81 12.93
CA VAL A 117 -12.54 -20.46 13.55
C VAL A 117 -12.05 -19.38 12.58
N ALA A 118 -11.46 -19.77 11.45
CA ALA A 118 -10.96 -18.84 10.44
C ALA A 118 -10.90 -19.49 9.05
N THR A 119 -10.87 -18.66 8.00
CA THR A 119 -10.52 -19.10 6.65
C THR A 119 -9.00 -19.00 6.49
N VAL A 120 -8.33 -20.11 6.30
CA VAL A 120 -6.90 -20.15 5.96
C VAL A 120 -6.77 -19.96 4.45
N ILE A 121 -5.90 -19.05 4.04
CA ILE A 121 -5.60 -18.73 2.65
C ILE A 121 -4.12 -19.05 2.43
N SER A 122 -3.87 -20.14 1.72
CA SER A 122 -2.51 -20.57 1.36
C SER A 122 -2.09 -20.04 -0.01
N ALA A 123 -0.80 -19.82 -0.18
CA ALA A 123 -0.19 -19.39 -1.43
C ALA A 123 0.67 -20.51 -2.01
N ASP A 124 0.64 -20.67 -3.34
CA ASP A 124 1.56 -21.57 -4.05
C ASP A 124 3.02 -21.06 -4.08
N GLY A 125 3.34 -20.03 -3.30
CA GLY A 125 4.63 -19.37 -3.25
C GLY A 125 4.80 -18.49 -2.01
N PRO A 126 5.72 -17.52 -2.03
CA PRO A 126 5.93 -16.62 -0.90
C PRO A 126 4.67 -15.81 -0.56
N LEU A 127 4.40 -15.64 0.73
CA LEU A 127 3.38 -14.72 1.21
C LEU A 127 3.87 -13.28 1.03
N THR A 128 3.36 -12.60 0.03
CA THR A 128 3.69 -11.21 -0.30
C THR A 128 2.55 -10.27 0.08
N ALA A 129 2.86 -8.98 0.29
CA ALA A 129 1.83 -7.97 0.51
C ALA A 129 0.87 -7.90 -0.68
N ARG A 130 1.39 -7.99 -1.91
CA ARG A 130 0.60 -8.02 -3.14
C ARG A 130 -0.38 -9.19 -3.19
N PHE A 131 0.05 -10.40 -2.83
CA PHE A 131 -0.84 -11.57 -2.77
C PHE A 131 -1.96 -11.33 -1.75
N ILE A 132 -1.62 -10.87 -0.55
CA ILE A 132 -2.59 -10.57 0.52
C ILE A 132 -3.62 -9.53 0.06
N VAL A 133 -3.15 -8.42 -0.50
CA VAL A 133 -4.01 -7.35 -1.05
C VAL A 133 -4.97 -7.91 -2.10
N THR A 134 -4.45 -8.66 -3.08
CA THR A 134 -5.26 -9.25 -4.15
C THR A 134 -6.34 -10.19 -3.61
N GLU A 135 -6.01 -11.04 -2.65
CA GLU A 135 -6.96 -11.97 -2.05
C GLU A 135 -8.03 -11.28 -1.19
N LEU A 136 -7.67 -10.19 -0.50
CA LEU A 136 -8.63 -9.39 0.26
C LEU A 136 -9.55 -8.57 -0.65
N GLU A 137 -9.04 -8.03 -1.76
CA GLU A 137 -9.86 -7.34 -2.78
C GLU A 137 -10.93 -8.26 -3.37
N LYS A 138 -10.58 -9.51 -3.71
CA LYS A 138 -11.53 -10.52 -4.18
C LYS A 138 -12.65 -10.80 -3.19
N ARG A 139 -12.42 -10.52 -1.90
CA ARG A 139 -13.37 -10.69 -0.79
C ARG A 139 -14.10 -9.40 -0.41
N GLY A 140 -13.94 -8.35 -1.22
CA GLY A 140 -14.65 -7.08 -1.06
C GLY A 140 -14.06 -6.13 -0.03
N VAL A 141 -12.80 -6.33 0.41
CA VAL A 141 -12.10 -5.38 1.26
C VAL A 141 -11.68 -4.18 0.42
N GLY A 142 -12.19 -3.00 0.73
CA GLY A 142 -11.85 -1.74 0.07
C GLY A 142 -10.79 -0.94 0.81
N HIS A 143 -10.73 -1.07 2.15
CA HIS A 143 -9.73 -0.38 2.99
C HIS A 143 -9.16 -1.33 4.05
N LEU A 144 -7.85 -1.59 3.95
CA LEU A 144 -7.08 -2.40 4.90
C LEU A 144 -6.26 -1.50 5.82
N LEU A 145 -6.40 -1.69 7.12
CA LEU A 145 -5.53 -1.11 8.14
C LEU A 145 -4.52 -2.15 8.62
N VAL A 146 -3.23 -1.87 8.48
CA VAL A 146 -2.14 -2.73 8.94
C VAL A 146 -1.52 -2.12 10.20
N GLU A 147 -1.64 -2.81 11.34
CA GLU A 147 -1.27 -2.26 12.64
C GLU A 147 -0.01 -2.86 13.26
N GLY A 148 0.67 -3.77 12.55
CA GLY A 148 1.91 -4.19 13.10
C GLY A 148 2.23 -5.67 12.98
N GLY A 149 3.20 -5.98 13.68
CA GLY A 149 4.52 -6.31 13.78
C GLY A 149 5.48 -5.76 12.71
N ALA A 150 6.73 -5.52 13.11
CA ALA A 150 7.74 -4.92 12.26
C ALA A 150 7.90 -5.62 10.90
N HIS A 151 7.83 -6.95 10.88
CA HIS A 151 7.95 -7.73 9.65
C HIS A 151 6.81 -7.43 8.65
N VAL A 152 5.57 -7.36 9.14
CA VAL A 152 4.39 -7.08 8.31
C VAL A 152 4.45 -5.66 7.77
N LEU A 153 4.76 -4.67 8.62
CA LEU A 153 4.91 -3.28 8.18
C LEU A 153 5.98 -3.14 7.10
N ARG A 154 7.13 -3.81 7.30
CA ARG A 154 8.24 -3.80 6.35
C ARG A 154 7.85 -4.42 5.02
N MET A 155 7.17 -5.58 5.04
CA MET A 155 6.68 -6.26 3.84
C MET A 155 5.79 -5.34 2.98
N PHE A 156 4.85 -4.61 3.59
CA PHE A 156 3.99 -3.69 2.84
C PHE A 156 4.74 -2.47 2.29
N LEU A 157 5.75 -1.97 3.00
CA LEU A 157 6.58 -0.85 2.53
C LEU A 157 7.55 -1.27 1.42
N ASP A 158 8.25 -2.39 1.60
CA ASP A 158 9.25 -2.88 0.63
C ASP A 158 8.59 -3.24 -0.70
N GLU A 159 7.36 -3.77 -0.66
CA GLU A 159 6.57 -4.09 -1.85
C GLU A 159 5.74 -2.89 -2.37
N ARG A 160 5.87 -1.72 -1.75
CA ARG A 160 5.14 -0.48 -2.12
C ARG A 160 3.62 -0.66 -2.16
N MET A 161 3.09 -1.44 -1.22
CA MET A 161 1.67 -1.73 -1.12
C MET A 161 0.95 -0.87 -0.08
N ALA A 162 1.62 0.14 0.49
CA ALA A 162 1.06 1.09 1.44
C ALA A 162 0.75 2.42 0.75
N ASP A 163 -0.51 2.87 0.83
CA ASP A 163 -0.94 4.18 0.31
C ASP A 163 -0.71 5.29 1.34
N GLU A 164 -0.84 4.94 2.62
CA GLU A 164 -0.69 5.88 3.73
C GLU A 164 0.07 5.27 4.89
N VAL A 165 0.83 6.10 5.58
CA VAL A 165 1.49 5.74 6.84
C VAL A 165 1.12 6.73 7.93
N ARG A 166 0.62 6.23 9.05
CA ARG A 166 0.46 6.94 10.30
C ARG A 166 1.47 6.40 11.32
N MET A 167 2.40 7.24 11.74
CA MET A 167 3.38 6.92 12.78
C MET A 167 3.20 7.85 13.97
N ALA A 168 3.03 7.28 15.15
CA ALA A 168 2.97 8.00 16.41
C ALA A 168 4.23 7.72 17.22
N VAL A 169 4.98 8.76 17.57
CA VAL A 169 6.19 8.65 18.39
C VAL A 169 5.89 9.12 19.80
N ASN A 170 6.19 8.30 20.80
CA ASN A 170 6.15 8.72 22.20
C ASN A 170 7.51 9.29 22.62
N PRO A 171 7.66 10.63 22.71
CA PRO A 171 8.95 11.24 23.02
C PRO A 171 9.38 11.02 24.49
N ALA A 172 8.44 10.65 25.38
CA ALA A 172 8.71 10.41 26.79
C ALA A 172 9.18 8.97 27.08
N LEU A 173 9.14 8.08 26.08
CA LEU A 173 9.51 6.67 26.24
C LEU A 173 10.74 6.35 25.40
N THR A 174 11.79 5.89 26.09
CA THR A 174 13.05 5.42 25.48
C THR A 174 13.40 4.06 26.08
N LEU A 175 13.75 3.09 25.25
CA LEU A 175 14.03 1.71 25.69
C LEU A 175 15.52 1.37 25.70
N GLY A 176 16.34 1.97 24.86
CA GLY A 176 17.76 1.61 24.74
C GLY A 176 17.95 0.12 24.45
N ASP A 177 18.77 -0.56 25.26
CA ASP A 177 19.06 -1.99 25.11
C ASP A 177 17.87 -2.93 25.43
N ALA A 178 16.82 -2.43 26.06
CA ALA A 178 15.58 -3.18 26.29
C ALA A 178 14.63 -3.17 25.08
N GLY A 179 14.95 -2.39 24.06
CA GLY A 179 14.14 -2.29 22.85
C GLY A 179 14.14 -3.56 22.02
N TYR A 180 12.97 -3.89 21.48
CA TYR A 180 12.75 -4.98 20.53
C TYR A 180 11.99 -4.49 19.31
N ALA A 181 12.28 -5.08 18.14
CA ALA A 181 11.63 -4.72 16.89
C ALA A 181 11.79 -3.23 16.50
N ARG A 182 13.04 -2.79 16.37
CA ARG A 182 13.33 -1.45 15.87
C ARG A 182 12.80 -1.27 14.46
N PHE A 183 12.10 -0.15 14.23
CA PHE A 183 11.47 0.16 12.98
C PHE A 183 11.75 1.60 12.56
N ASP A 184 12.66 1.75 11.61
CA ASP A 184 12.99 3.05 11.00
C ASP A 184 12.14 3.22 9.72
N PHE A 185 11.20 4.15 9.75
CA PHE A 185 10.45 4.58 8.58
C PHE A 185 10.88 6.00 8.22
N ARG A 186 11.36 6.18 7.00
CA ARG A 186 11.80 7.47 6.45
C ARG A 186 11.29 7.58 5.02
N PRO A 187 10.16 8.26 4.80
CA PRO A 187 9.69 8.53 3.45
C PRO A 187 10.63 9.51 2.73
N ALA A 188 10.54 9.59 1.42
CA ALA A 188 11.23 10.61 0.64
C ALA A 188 10.83 12.01 1.11
N ALA A 189 11.74 12.99 0.97
CA ALA A 189 11.57 14.32 1.54
C ALA A 189 10.40 15.13 0.94
N ASP A 190 9.96 14.77 -0.26
CA ASP A 190 8.86 15.39 -1.02
C ASP A 190 7.49 14.76 -0.74
N VAL A 191 7.42 13.68 0.04
CA VAL A 191 6.15 13.06 0.40
C VAL A 191 5.38 13.97 1.36
N ALA A 192 4.13 14.26 0.99
CA ALA A 192 3.24 15.09 1.81
C ALA A 192 3.06 14.49 3.22
N CYS A 193 3.29 15.31 4.24
CA CYS A 193 3.23 14.91 5.64
C CYS A 193 2.40 15.92 6.44
N ASP A 194 1.35 15.45 7.08
CA ASP A 194 0.62 16.18 8.10
C ASP A 194 1.13 15.76 9.48
N ARG A 195 1.31 16.73 10.40
CA ARG A 195 1.83 16.49 11.75
C ARG A 195 0.92 17.09 12.80
N GLU A 196 0.68 16.32 13.85
CA GLU A 196 -0.13 16.73 14.99
C GLU A 196 0.49 16.23 16.32
N ASN A 197 0.07 16.84 17.43
CA ASN A 197 0.38 16.33 18.76
C ASN A 197 -0.91 15.81 19.41
N LEU A 198 -0.90 14.56 19.83
CA LEU A 198 -2.04 13.90 20.48
C LEU A 198 -1.64 13.40 21.87
N GLY A 199 -2.01 14.16 22.91
CA GLY A 199 -1.72 13.77 24.28
C GLY A 199 -0.23 13.55 24.57
N GLY A 200 0.64 14.33 23.93
CA GLY A 200 2.10 14.20 24.03
C GLY A 200 2.75 13.32 22.96
N MET A 201 1.98 12.51 22.22
CA MET A 201 2.50 11.77 21.06
C MET A 201 2.73 12.70 19.87
N GLN A 202 3.85 12.54 19.19
CA GLN A 202 4.14 13.20 17.91
C GLN A 202 3.64 12.31 16.79
N VAL A 203 2.51 12.68 16.19
CA VAL A 203 1.89 11.90 15.11
C VAL A 203 2.22 12.52 13.76
N SER A 204 2.66 11.70 12.84
CA SER A 204 2.92 12.07 11.44
C SER A 204 2.10 11.18 10.53
N ASN A 205 1.40 11.79 9.57
CA ASN A 205 0.58 11.12 8.57
C ASN A 205 1.16 11.44 7.18
N TRP A 206 1.61 10.42 6.47
CA TRP A 206 2.11 10.54 5.10
C TRP A 206 1.15 9.90 4.12
N VAL A 207 0.99 10.53 2.98
CA VAL A 207 0.31 9.96 1.80
C VAL A 207 1.39 9.55 0.81
N LEU A 208 1.67 8.25 0.72
CA LEU A 208 2.71 7.69 -0.15
C LEU A 208 2.22 7.61 -1.59
N HIS A 209 0.97 7.20 -1.76
CA HIS A 209 0.29 7.13 -3.05
C HIS A 209 -1.01 7.92 -2.95
N PRO A 210 -1.03 9.20 -3.38
CA PRO A 210 -2.25 10.00 -3.36
C PRO A 210 -3.33 9.33 -4.21
N GLU A 211 -4.56 9.35 -3.70
CA GLU A 211 -5.71 8.80 -4.46
C GLU A 211 -5.77 9.42 -5.85
N THR A 212 -5.96 8.58 -6.85
CA THR A 212 -6.19 9.05 -8.23
C THR A 212 -7.50 9.79 -8.31
N SER A 213 -7.45 11.03 -8.81
CA SER A 213 -8.65 11.84 -9.04
C SER A 213 -9.56 11.21 -10.12
N ASN A 214 -10.80 11.68 -10.23
CA ASN A 214 -11.66 11.25 -11.33
C ASN A 214 -11.06 11.63 -12.71
N GLU A 215 -10.33 12.73 -12.79
CA GLU A 215 -9.60 13.14 -13.97
C GLU A 215 -8.46 12.16 -14.28
N ASP A 216 -7.68 11.76 -13.28
CA ASP A 216 -6.63 10.76 -13.44
C ASP A 216 -7.18 9.42 -13.96
N ARG A 217 -8.33 9.00 -13.43
CA ARG A 217 -8.99 7.76 -13.87
C ARG A 217 -9.44 7.87 -15.34
N GLN A 218 -9.87 9.05 -15.79
CA GLN A 218 -10.21 9.28 -17.18
C GLN A 218 -8.97 9.19 -18.07
N TRP A 219 -7.87 9.86 -17.70
CA TRP A 219 -6.62 9.79 -18.46
C TRP A 219 -5.98 8.41 -18.44
N LEU A 220 -6.06 7.68 -17.32
CA LEU A 220 -5.63 6.27 -17.26
C LEU A 220 -6.45 5.38 -18.22
N ARG A 221 -7.76 5.62 -18.35
CA ARG A 221 -8.57 4.89 -19.35
C ARG A 221 -8.09 5.17 -20.77
N VAL A 222 -7.77 6.43 -21.08
CA VAL A 222 -7.19 6.81 -22.39
C VAL A 222 -5.87 6.07 -22.62
N ALA A 223 -4.99 6.00 -21.62
CA ALA A 223 -3.73 5.25 -21.70
C ALA A 223 -3.99 3.74 -21.92
N ILE A 224 -4.93 3.15 -21.16
CA ILE A 224 -5.31 1.73 -21.32
C ILE A 224 -5.88 1.47 -22.70
N ASP A 225 -6.72 2.35 -23.25
CA ASP A 225 -7.27 2.21 -24.59
C ASP A 225 -6.17 2.33 -25.67
N ALA A 226 -5.20 3.23 -25.49
CA ALA A 226 -4.03 3.33 -26.35
C ALA A 226 -3.20 2.04 -26.35
N SER A 227 -3.07 1.34 -25.23
CA SER A 227 -2.32 0.07 -25.16
C SER A 227 -2.87 -1.01 -26.11
N ARG A 228 -4.17 -0.98 -26.43
CA ARG A 228 -4.82 -1.93 -27.35
C ARG A 228 -4.38 -1.74 -28.79
N GLN A 229 -3.81 -0.58 -29.12
CA GLN A 229 -3.30 -0.27 -30.46
C GLN A 229 -1.85 -0.76 -30.65
N SER A 230 -1.14 -1.14 -29.58
CA SER A 230 0.22 -1.68 -29.67
C SER A 230 0.22 -2.97 -30.50
N PRO A 231 1.17 -3.13 -31.43
CA PRO A 231 1.31 -4.38 -32.16
C PRO A 231 1.67 -5.54 -31.22
N PRO A 232 1.28 -6.79 -31.53
CA PRO A 232 1.72 -7.95 -30.78
C PRO A 232 3.24 -8.06 -30.78
N CYS A 233 3.86 -8.23 -29.61
CA CYS A 233 5.29 -8.41 -29.47
C CYS A 233 5.59 -9.49 -28.42
N ALA A 234 6.57 -10.36 -28.70
CA ALA A 234 6.98 -11.43 -27.79
C ALA A 234 7.94 -10.95 -26.68
N THR A 235 8.57 -9.77 -26.87
CA THR A 235 9.64 -9.25 -26.02
C THR A 235 9.26 -7.96 -25.27
N ALA A 236 8.02 -7.49 -25.42
CA ALA A 236 7.53 -6.29 -24.73
C ALA A 236 6.05 -6.42 -24.40
N TYR A 237 5.64 -5.74 -23.34
CA TYR A 237 4.22 -5.58 -23.01
C TYR A 237 3.55 -4.56 -23.94
N ARG A 238 2.25 -4.74 -24.16
CA ARG A 238 1.42 -3.76 -24.84
C ARG A 238 1.04 -2.66 -23.84
N VAL A 239 1.80 -1.60 -23.84
CA VAL A 239 1.60 -0.44 -22.97
C VAL A 239 1.03 0.72 -23.78
N GLY A 240 0.19 1.52 -23.17
CA GLY A 240 -0.27 2.80 -23.69
C GLY A 240 0.02 3.89 -22.68
N ALA A 241 0.33 5.09 -23.16
CA ALA A 241 0.57 6.25 -22.34
C ALA A 241 -0.15 7.47 -22.92
N VAL A 242 -0.40 8.46 -22.06
CA VAL A 242 -0.84 9.79 -22.47
C VAL A 242 -0.10 10.86 -21.68
N VAL A 243 0.48 11.81 -22.39
CA VAL A 243 1.01 13.05 -21.84
C VAL A 243 -0.13 14.06 -21.78
N VAL A 244 -0.31 14.71 -20.64
CA VAL A 244 -1.30 15.79 -20.45
C VAL A 244 -0.56 17.04 -20.02
N THR A 245 -0.65 18.09 -20.83
CA THR A 245 -0.04 19.39 -20.54
C THR A 245 -0.78 20.13 -19.42
N CYS A 246 -0.16 21.16 -18.83
CA CYS A 246 -0.83 22.05 -17.88
C CYS A 246 -2.08 22.75 -18.45
N ARG A 247 -2.27 22.73 -19.79
CA ARG A 247 -3.44 23.29 -20.48
C ARG A 247 -4.52 22.23 -20.73
N GLY A 248 -4.30 20.98 -20.31
CA GLY A 248 -5.23 19.88 -20.52
C GLY A 248 -5.17 19.24 -21.92
N GLU A 249 -4.14 19.54 -22.72
CA GLU A 249 -3.94 18.91 -24.03
C GLU A 249 -3.39 17.50 -23.83
N GLY A 250 -4.00 16.48 -24.47
CA GLY A 250 -3.63 15.09 -24.34
C GLY A 250 -2.95 14.53 -25.59
N PHE A 251 -1.78 13.84 -25.43
CA PHE A 251 -1.05 13.21 -26.52
C PHE A 251 -0.81 11.74 -26.18
N THR A 252 -1.38 10.83 -26.98
CA THR A 252 -1.31 9.40 -26.73
C THR A 252 -0.15 8.74 -27.45
N GLY A 253 0.46 7.75 -26.81
CA GLY A 253 1.46 6.85 -27.39
C GLY A 253 1.18 5.40 -27.00
N ASN A 254 1.68 4.46 -27.76
CA ASN A 254 1.62 3.04 -27.46
C ASN A 254 2.94 2.37 -27.80
N THR A 255 3.24 1.25 -27.16
CA THR A 255 4.48 0.49 -27.40
C THR A 255 4.64 0.18 -28.89
N HIS A 256 5.80 0.49 -29.44
CA HIS A 256 6.18 0.26 -30.85
C HIS A 256 5.28 0.97 -31.88
N ASP A 257 4.79 2.16 -31.56
CA ASP A 257 3.92 2.93 -32.46
C ASP A 257 4.67 3.41 -33.71
N THR A 258 5.81 4.09 -33.52
CA THR A 258 6.61 4.60 -34.64
C THR A 258 7.96 3.92 -34.78
N SER A 259 8.46 3.27 -33.73
CA SER A 259 9.73 2.54 -33.70
C SER A 259 9.63 1.25 -32.88
N SER A 260 10.31 0.19 -33.31
CA SER A 260 10.34 -1.10 -32.60
C SER A 260 11.07 -1.06 -31.25
N THR A 261 11.72 0.04 -30.90
CA THR A 261 12.43 0.24 -29.61
C THR A 261 11.72 1.21 -28.68
N HIS A 262 10.72 1.95 -29.17
CA HIS A 262 10.05 2.97 -28.38
C HIS A 262 9.03 2.38 -27.43
N HIS A 263 9.05 2.82 -26.20
CA HIS A 263 8.02 2.59 -25.21
C HIS A 263 6.87 3.61 -25.35
N ALA A 264 5.72 3.31 -24.79
CA ALA A 264 4.51 4.12 -24.92
C ALA A 264 4.72 5.58 -24.42
N GLU A 265 5.42 5.74 -23.30
CA GLU A 265 5.72 7.06 -22.72
C GLU A 265 6.57 7.89 -23.69
N GLN A 266 7.56 7.27 -24.33
CA GLN A 266 8.43 7.93 -25.30
C GLN A 266 7.64 8.38 -26.53
N GLU A 267 6.76 7.52 -27.05
CA GLU A 267 5.88 7.86 -28.16
C GLU A 267 4.94 9.03 -27.85
N ALA A 268 4.34 9.03 -26.64
CA ALA A 268 3.49 10.12 -26.20
C ALA A 268 4.26 11.45 -26.09
N VAL A 269 5.48 11.43 -25.54
CA VAL A 269 6.35 12.61 -25.45
C VAL A 269 6.79 13.08 -26.83
N ILE A 270 7.17 12.21 -27.74
CA ILE A 270 7.57 12.58 -29.13
C ILE A 270 6.42 13.31 -29.83
N LYS A 271 5.19 12.77 -29.74
CA LYS A 271 4.03 13.39 -30.35
C LYS A 271 3.68 14.76 -29.76
N ALA A 272 3.78 14.89 -28.43
CA ALA A 272 3.56 16.16 -27.75
C ALA A 272 4.58 17.23 -28.18
N LEU A 273 5.88 16.86 -28.23
CA LEU A 273 6.94 17.76 -28.67
C LEU A 273 6.80 18.15 -30.16
N ALA A 274 6.42 17.20 -31.01
CA ALA A 274 6.16 17.48 -32.44
C ALA A 274 4.99 18.45 -32.63
N ALA A 275 4.03 18.48 -31.71
CA ALA A 275 2.94 19.43 -31.68
C ALA A 275 3.32 20.78 -31.03
N GLY A 276 4.57 20.94 -30.56
CA GLY A 276 5.04 22.17 -29.90
C GLY A 276 4.51 22.33 -28.46
N ALA A 277 4.07 21.26 -27.81
CA ALA A 277 3.52 21.31 -26.46
C ALA A 277 4.62 21.53 -25.41
N ASP A 278 4.31 22.32 -24.37
CA ASP A 278 5.13 22.46 -23.18
C ASP A 278 4.77 21.35 -22.19
N LEU A 279 5.74 20.52 -21.84
CA LEU A 279 5.58 19.35 -20.97
C LEU A 279 5.81 19.67 -19.49
N ARG A 280 6.47 20.78 -19.17
CA ARG A 280 6.82 21.15 -17.80
C ARG A 280 5.57 21.33 -16.93
N GLY A 281 5.60 20.70 -15.77
CA GLY A 281 4.49 20.73 -14.82
C GLY A 281 3.23 19.95 -15.26
N GLY A 282 3.25 19.35 -16.46
CA GLY A 282 2.20 18.45 -16.94
C GLY A 282 2.20 17.11 -16.20
N ALA A 283 1.32 16.22 -16.61
CA ALA A 283 1.24 14.85 -16.08
C ALA A 283 1.44 13.83 -17.21
N ILE A 284 1.98 12.66 -16.85
CA ILE A 284 2.02 11.49 -17.73
C ILE A 284 1.24 10.36 -17.10
N TYR A 285 0.39 9.73 -17.90
CA TYR A 285 -0.41 8.58 -17.49
C TYR A 285 0.00 7.38 -18.32
N SER A 286 0.23 6.24 -17.67
CA SER A 286 0.62 5.01 -18.34
C SER A 286 -0.24 3.84 -17.87
N SER A 287 -0.54 2.91 -18.77
CA SER A 287 -1.25 1.67 -18.42
C SER A 287 -0.40 0.71 -17.59
N MET A 288 0.92 0.92 -17.55
CA MET A 288 1.89 0.15 -16.78
C MET A 288 2.98 1.08 -16.22
N GLU A 289 3.65 0.68 -15.14
CA GLU A 289 4.73 1.42 -14.50
C GLU A 289 5.82 1.80 -15.51
N PRO A 290 6.26 3.08 -15.57
CA PRO A 290 7.36 3.49 -16.43
C PRO A 290 8.67 2.82 -16.01
N CYS A 291 9.39 2.20 -16.95
CA CYS A 291 10.61 1.49 -16.67
C CYS A 291 11.72 2.39 -16.09
N SER A 292 12.48 1.86 -15.12
CA SER A 292 13.66 2.54 -14.53
C SER A 292 14.96 2.23 -15.26
N CYS A 293 15.02 1.10 -15.98
CA CYS A 293 16.11 0.75 -16.91
C CYS A 293 15.56 -0.07 -18.07
N ARG A 294 16.23 -0.08 -19.20
CA ARG A 294 15.89 -0.88 -20.37
C ARG A 294 17.12 -1.13 -21.23
N ALA A 295 17.13 -2.26 -21.94
CA ALA A 295 18.22 -2.61 -22.85
C ALA A 295 18.09 -1.98 -24.25
N SER A 296 16.88 -1.59 -24.66
CA SER A 296 16.58 -1.10 -26.00
C SER A 296 17.06 0.33 -26.28
N GLU A 297 17.17 1.16 -25.22
CA GLU A 297 17.54 2.58 -25.30
C GLU A 297 18.36 2.96 -24.07
N PRO A 298 19.31 3.92 -24.17
CA PRO A 298 20.12 4.35 -23.03
C PRO A 298 19.32 5.14 -21.97
N GLU A 299 18.22 5.78 -22.35
CA GLU A 299 17.35 6.54 -21.46
C GLU A 299 16.10 5.74 -21.10
N SER A 300 15.83 5.54 -19.80
CA SER A 300 14.60 4.89 -19.33
C SER A 300 13.39 5.84 -19.40
N CYS A 301 12.17 5.29 -19.32
CA CYS A 301 10.95 6.11 -19.27
C CYS A 301 10.93 7.02 -18.02
N THR A 302 11.41 6.53 -16.87
CA THR A 302 11.55 7.36 -15.67
C THR A 302 12.50 8.54 -15.86
N GLN A 303 13.68 8.31 -16.49
CA GLN A 303 14.62 9.39 -16.80
C GLN A 303 14.04 10.41 -17.80
N LEU A 304 13.31 9.93 -18.81
CA LEU A 304 12.59 10.76 -19.77
C LEU A 304 11.58 11.67 -19.06
N ILE A 305 10.78 11.13 -18.16
CA ILE A 305 9.77 11.85 -17.38
C ILE A 305 10.42 12.95 -16.54
N ILE A 306 11.48 12.62 -15.80
CA ILE A 306 12.23 13.58 -14.97
C ILE A 306 12.84 14.68 -15.83
N ARG A 307 13.51 14.34 -16.95
CA ARG A 307 14.18 15.27 -17.86
C ARG A 307 13.20 16.32 -18.44
N HIS A 308 11.99 15.92 -18.75
CA HIS A 308 10.96 16.83 -19.28
C HIS A 308 10.22 17.63 -18.20
N GLY A 309 10.49 17.38 -16.91
CA GLY A 309 9.95 18.16 -15.79
C GLY A 309 8.44 17.97 -15.58
N PHE A 310 7.92 16.78 -15.81
CA PHE A 310 6.54 16.43 -15.44
C PHE A 310 6.35 16.58 -13.93
N ALA A 311 5.22 17.15 -13.52
CA ALA A 311 4.88 17.29 -12.10
C ALA A 311 4.48 15.94 -11.47
N ARG A 312 3.98 15.00 -12.28
CA ARG A 312 3.49 13.71 -11.81
C ARG A 312 3.46 12.66 -12.91
N ALA A 313 3.65 11.42 -12.48
CA ALA A 313 3.39 10.23 -13.28
C ALA A 313 2.35 9.36 -12.56
N VAL A 314 1.37 8.87 -13.30
CA VAL A 314 0.27 8.04 -12.79
C VAL A 314 0.19 6.79 -13.65
N PHE A 315 0.15 5.61 -13.04
CA PHE A 315 0.07 4.36 -13.80
C PHE A 315 -0.95 3.39 -13.18
N ALA A 316 -1.47 2.48 -14.02
CA ALA A 316 -2.53 1.57 -13.62
C ALA A 316 -2.02 0.25 -13.03
N LEU A 317 -0.92 -0.28 -13.57
CA LEU A 317 -0.36 -1.58 -13.16
C LEU A 317 1.14 -1.47 -12.93
N TYR A 318 1.66 -2.17 -11.93
CA TYR A 318 3.10 -2.38 -11.79
C TYR A 318 3.61 -3.29 -12.90
N GLU A 319 4.81 -3.01 -13.41
CA GLU A 319 5.44 -3.89 -14.39
C GLU A 319 5.93 -5.17 -13.70
N PRO A 320 5.49 -6.36 -14.15
CA PRO A 320 6.05 -7.62 -13.65
C PRO A 320 7.52 -7.77 -14.06
N ASP A 321 8.38 -8.32 -13.18
CA ASP A 321 9.82 -8.56 -13.39
C ASP A 321 10.10 -9.65 -14.45
N ARG A 322 9.58 -9.46 -15.67
CA ARG A 322 9.73 -10.41 -16.76
C ARG A 322 10.64 -9.92 -17.86
N PHE A 323 10.54 -8.65 -18.21
CA PHE A 323 11.31 -8.05 -19.31
C PHE A 323 12.23 -6.93 -18.84
N VAL A 324 11.89 -6.27 -17.74
CA VAL A 324 12.62 -5.11 -17.18
C VAL A 324 12.55 -5.17 -15.66
N GLU A 325 13.63 -4.83 -14.98
CA GLU A 325 13.57 -4.55 -13.53
C GLU A 325 13.06 -3.12 -13.34
N CYS A 326 11.86 -2.97 -12.78
CA CYS A 326 11.31 -1.66 -12.44
C CYS A 326 11.51 -1.35 -10.96
N ARG A 327 12.27 -0.29 -10.68
CA ARG A 327 12.49 0.28 -9.34
C ARG A 327 12.24 1.78 -9.35
N GLY A 328 11.34 2.22 -10.20
CA GLY A 328 11.25 3.62 -10.64
C GLY A 328 10.27 4.50 -9.88
N ALA A 329 9.51 3.97 -8.93
CA ALA A 329 8.57 4.82 -8.18
C ALA A 329 9.06 5.12 -6.77
#